data_9f2229bf1874fc9348b190bf56d4ed4e
#
_entry.id   9f2229bf1874fc9348b190bf56d4ed4e
#
_cell.length_a   1.000
_cell.length_b   1.000
_cell.length_c   1.000
_cell.angle_alpha   90.00
_cell.angle_beta   90.00
_cell.angle_gamma   90.00
#
_symmetry.space_group_name_H-M   'P 1'
#
loop_
_entity.id
_entity.type
_entity.pdbx_description
1 polymer ?
#
loop_
_entity_poly.entity_id
_entity_poly.type
_entity_poly.pdbx_seq_one_letter_code
_entity_poly.pdbx_strand_id
1 'polypeptide(L)'
;MADFTKQEIKKTFLELLKEKSLSEISVRELTEKCGINRNTFYYHFRDIPALVEEIVMEQTNALLSVHPDLSSIEECLYAILDLVRDNQMIIRHIYNSLSRAVFEKYLFEVCYVLAENYWKHVMAQAKPANLSDLPNRQVVLDCYASALFGLAMRWLANGLDDKVARKEVPEIAKILSRNIS
;
A
#
# COMPACT_ATOMS: atom_id res chain seq x y z
N MET A 1 -12.65 -22.82 8.12
CA MET A 1 -11.88 -23.56 7.08
C MET A 1 -11.58 -22.67 5.86
N ALA A 2 -12.54 -21.98 5.28
CA ALA A 2 -12.30 -21.12 4.10
C ALA A 2 -11.22 -20.04 4.32
N ASP A 3 -11.19 -19.43 5.49
CA ASP A 3 -10.22 -18.38 5.85
C ASP A 3 -8.78 -18.93 5.96
N PHE A 4 -8.62 -20.11 6.54
CA PHE A 4 -7.31 -20.78 6.64
C PHE A 4 -6.71 -21.07 5.25
N THR A 5 -7.52 -21.58 4.32
CA THR A 5 -7.07 -21.86 2.95
C THR A 5 -6.66 -20.58 2.23
N LYS A 6 -7.41 -19.50 2.43
CA LYS A 6 -7.12 -18.18 1.84
C LYS A 6 -5.79 -17.63 2.33
N GLN A 7 -5.50 -17.73 3.62
CA GLN A 7 -4.23 -17.33 4.21
C GLN A 7 -3.06 -18.19 3.73
N GLU A 8 -3.26 -19.50 3.58
CA GLU A 8 -2.22 -20.40 3.06
C GLU A 8 -1.87 -20.08 1.60
N ILE A 9 -2.87 -19.73 0.76
CA ILE A 9 -2.63 -19.27 -0.60
C ILE A 9 -1.76 -18.00 -0.60
N LYS A 10 -2.08 -17.01 0.22
CA LYS A 10 -1.33 -15.75 0.33
C LYS A 10 0.11 -15.99 0.78
N LYS A 11 0.29 -16.79 1.82
CA LYS A 11 1.61 -17.14 2.36
C LYS A 11 2.47 -17.83 1.31
N THR A 12 1.95 -18.87 0.66
CA THR A 12 2.67 -19.61 -0.38
C THR A 12 3.01 -18.71 -1.57
N PHE A 13 2.12 -17.81 -1.94
CA PHE A 13 2.37 -16.84 -2.99
C PHE A 13 3.51 -15.87 -2.64
N LEU A 14 3.55 -15.34 -1.41
CA LEU A 14 4.63 -14.48 -0.94
C LEU A 14 5.99 -15.22 -0.88
N GLU A 15 5.99 -16.51 -0.54
CA GLU A 15 7.19 -17.35 -0.61
C GLU A 15 7.69 -17.50 -2.06
N LEU A 16 6.79 -17.75 -3.00
CA LEU A 16 7.14 -17.82 -4.42
C LEU A 16 7.70 -16.48 -4.96
N LEU A 17 7.13 -15.35 -4.53
CA LEU A 17 7.63 -14.01 -4.90
C LEU A 17 9.03 -13.69 -4.36
N LYS A 18 9.51 -14.38 -3.34
CA LYS A 18 10.91 -14.27 -2.89
C LYS A 18 11.89 -15.00 -3.81
N GLU A 19 11.41 -16.02 -4.52
CA GLU A 19 12.23 -16.90 -5.34
C GLU A 19 12.24 -16.48 -6.81
N LYS A 20 11.14 -15.87 -7.31
CA LYS A 20 10.97 -15.54 -8.73
C LYS A 20 10.02 -14.36 -8.96
N SER A 21 10.03 -13.85 -10.20
CA SER A 21 9.17 -12.75 -10.60
C SER A 21 7.69 -13.16 -10.65
N LEU A 22 6.78 -12.20 -10.47
CA LEU A 22 5.33 -12.42 -10.53
C LEU A 22 4.89 -13.04 -11.86
N SER A 23 5.52 -12.67 -12.98
CA SER A 23 5.19 -13.18 -14.32
C SER A 23 5.50 -14.69 -14.48
N GLU A 24 6.36 -15.24 -13.64
CA GLU A 24 6.72 -16.66 -13.64
C GLU A 24 5.83 -17.50 -12.73
N ILE A 25 5.00 -16.86 -11.89
CA ILE A 25 4.10 -17.56 -10.96
C ILE A 25 2.76 -17.83 -11.67
N SER A 26 2.43 -19.11 -11.81
CA SER A 26 1.14 -19.54 -12.35
C SER A 26 0.20 -20.04 -11.26
N VAL A 27 -1.13 -19.93 -11.51
CA VAL A 27 -2.15 -20.51 -10.63
C VAL A 27 -1.92 -22.02 -10.43
N ARG A 28 -1.43 -22.71 -11.47
CA ARG A 28 -1.12 -24.13 -11.40
C ARG A 28 -0.06 -24.40 -10.35
N GLU A 29 1.06 -23.75 -10.45
CA GLU A 29 2.18 -23.94 -9.54
C GLU A 29 1.82 -23.55 -8.10
N LEU A 30 1.14 -22.40 -7.93
CA LEU A 30 0.68 -21.94 -6.62
C LEU A 30 -0.24 -22.98 -5.96
N THR A 31 -1.20 -23.55 -6.71
CA THR A 31 -2.13 -24.55 -6.18
C THR A 31 -1.45 -25.89 -5.89
N GLU A 32 -0.49 -26.31 -6.73
CA GLU A 32 0.33 -27.50 -6.47
C GLU A 32 1.16 -27.34 -5.19
N LYS A 33 1.79 -26.17 -4.99
CA LYS A 33 2.60 -25.88 -3.77
C LYS A 33 1.73 -25.75 -2.50
N CYS A 34 0.51 -25.23 -2.63
CA CYS A 34 -0.48 -25.16 -1.52
C CYS A 34 -1.14 -26.51 -1.21
N GLY A 35 -1.02 -27.53 -2.07
CA GLY A 35 -1.75 -28.80 -1.92
C GLY A 35 -3.26 -28.68 -2.14
N ILE A 36 -3.72 -27.70 -2.95
CA ILE A 36 -5.13 -27.47 -3.27
C ILE A 36 -5.40 -27.64 -4.77
N ASN A 37 -6.67 -27.75 -5.16
CA ASN A 37 -7.03 -27.75 -6.57
C ASN A 37 -7.28 -26.31 -7.09
N ARG A 38 -7.28 -26.13 -8.42
CA ARG A 38 -7.49 -24.82 -9.05
C ARG A 38 -8.87 -24.23 -8.75
N ASN A 39 -9.92 -25.05 -8.60
CA ASN A 39 -11.25 -24.56 -8.28
C ASN A 39 -11.26 -23.91 -6.90
N THR A 40 -10.50 -24.44 -5.94
CA THR A 40 -10.33 -23.85 -4.61
C THR A 40 -9.66 -22.49 -4.70
N PHE A 41 -8.65 -22.32 -5.57
CA PHE A 41 -8.07 -21.01 -5.83
C PHE A 41 -9.11 -20.03 -6.39
N TYR A 42 -9.83 -20.42 -7.46
CA TYR A 42 -10.82 -19.57 -8.11
C TYR A 42 -12.07 -19.28 -7.25
N TYR A 43 -12.30 -20.07 -6.24
CA TYR A 43 -13.30 -19.75 -5.21
C TYR A 43 -12.90 -18.54 -4.36
N HIS A 44 -11.59 -18.36 -4.09
CA HIS A 44 -11.06 -17.27 -3.25
C HIS A 44 -10.63 -16.05 -4.07
N PHE A 45 -10.03 -16.26 -5.23
CA PHE A 45 -9.42 -15.21 -6.06
C PHE A 45 -9.75 -15.42 -7.52
N ARG A 46 -10.19 -14.34 -8.18
CA ARG A 46 -10.48 -14.38 -9.63
C ARG A 46 -9.22 -14.73 -10.44
N ASP A 47 -8.07 -14.17 -10.08
CA ASP A 47 -6.80 -14.29 -10.76
C ASP A 47 -5.63 -13.90 -9.83
N ILE A 48 -4.38 -14.02 -10.30
CA ILE A 48 -3.19 -13.61 -9.54
C ILE A 48 -3.19 -12.10 -9.24
N PRO A 49 -3.55 -11.18 -10.15
CA PRO A 49 -3.69 -9.76 -9.81
C PRO A 49 -4.64 -9.49 -8.64
N ALA A 50 -5.79 -10.15 -8.58
CA ALA A 50 -6.73 -10.01 -7.46
C ALA A 50 -6.14 -10.51 -6.13
N LEU A 51 -5.33 -11.58 -6.16
CA LEU A 51 -4.58 -12.04 -5.00
C LEU A 51 -3.55 -10.98 -4.53
N VAL A 52 -2.82 -10.37 -5.47
CA VAL A 52 -1.85 -9.29 -5.17
C VAL A 52 -2.56 -8.10 -4.56
N GLU A 53 -3.68 -7.65 -5.15
CA GLU A 53 -4.49 -6.53 -4.65
C GLU A 53 -4.90 -6.76 -3.19
N GLU A 54 -5.43 -7.93 -2.87
CA GLU A 54 -5.86 -8.25 -1.52
C GLU A 54 -4.70 -8.30 -0.52
N ILE A 55 -3.55 -8.87 -0.91
CA ILE A 55 -2.34 -8.89 -0.06
C ILE A 55 -1.87 -7.46 0.22
N VAL A 56 -1.78 -6.60 -0.80
CA VAL A 56 -1.34 -5.22 -0.65
C VAL A 56 -2.26 -4.44 0.28
N MET A 57 -3.57 -4.56 0.10
CA MET A 57 -4.54 -3.88 0.96
C MET A 57 -4.52 -4.40 2.40
N GLU A 58 -4.36 -5.70 2.60
CA GLU A 58 -4.23 -6.30 3.93
C GLU A 58 -2.96 -5.81 4.65
N GLN A 59 -1.82 -5.74 3.97
CA GLN A 59 -0.58 -5.19 4.53
C GLN A 59 -0.71 -3.70 4.87
N THR A 60 -1.39 -2.93 4.02
CA THR A 60 -1.67 -1.51 4.28
C THR A 60 -2.54 -1.33 5.53
N ASN A 61 -3.61 -2.11 5.64
CA ASN A 61 -4.49 -2.06 6.81
C ASN A 61 -3.78 -2.54 8.08
N ALA A 62 -2.92 -3.55 7.99
CA ALA A 62 -2.11 -4.02 9.11
C ALA A 62 -1.13 -2.92 9.57
N LEU A 63 -0.47 -2.21 8.65
CA LEU A 63 0.39 -1.07 8.97
C LEU A 63 -0.38 0.00 9.75
N LEU A 64 -1.56 0.38 9.28
CA LEU A 64 -2.40 1.38 9.95
C LEU A 64 -2.91 0.91 11.32
N SER A 65 -3.16 -0.38 11.49
CA SER A 65 -3.63 -0.94 12.78
C SER A 65 -2.54 -0.99 13.84
N VAL A 66 -1.29 -1.19 13.44
CA VAL A 66 -0.12 -1.17 14.35
C VAL A 66 0.28 0.26 14.73
N HIS A 67 -0.07 1.23 13.89
CA HIS A 67 0.20 2.65 14.11
C HIS A 67 -1.12 3.46 14.14
N PRO A 68 -2.05 3.18 15.10
CA PRO A 68 -3.34 3.87 15.14
C PRO A 68 -3.21 5.37 15.42
N ASP A 69 -2.11 5.76 16.07
CA ASP A 69 -1.78 7.12 16.48
C ASP A 69 -0.76 7.79 15.54
N LEU A 70 -0.76 7.47 14.23
CA LEU A 70 0.03 8.23 13.27
C LEU A 70 -0.39 9.71 13.36
N SER A 71 0.21 10.40 14.33
CA SER A 71 -0.16 11.76 14.75
C SER A 71 0.34 12.81 13.76
N SER A 72 1.24 12.40 12.88
CA SER A 72 1.80 13.27 11.86
C SER A 72 1.97 12.54 10.53
N ILE A 73 1.94 13.31 9.45
CA ILE A 73 2.26 12.81 8.11
C ILE A 73 3.70 12.30 8.03
N GLU A 74 4.58 12.85 8.87
CA GLU A 74 5.98 12.44 8.96
C GLU A 74 6.11 11.00 9.47
N GLU A 75 5.38 10.65 10.55
CA GLU A 75 5.34 9.28 11.07
C GLU A 75 4.74 8.29 10.05
N CYS A 76 3.68 8.70 9.35
CA CYS A 76 3.11 7.94 8.24
C CYS A 76 4.15 7.64 7.14
N LEU A 77 4.89 8.64 6.71
CA LEU A 77 5.90 8.49 5.67
C LEU A 77 7.04 7.57 6.11
N TYR A 78 7.52 7.68 7.35
CA TYR A 78 8.53 6.76 7.88
C TYR A 78 8.03 5.32 7.97
N ALA A 79 6.80 5.10 8.45
CA ALA A 79 6.20 3.77 8.53
C ALA A 79 6.07 3.12 7.14
N ILE A 80 5.69 3.90 6.10
CA ILE A 80 5.66 3.44 4.71
C ILE A 80 7.06 3.07 4.22
N LEU A 81 8.07 3.90 4.49
CA LEU A 81 9.44 3.61 4.08
C LEU A 81 9.98 2.35 4.75
N ASP A 82 9.67 2.11 6.02
CA ASP A 82 10.03 0.88 6.71
C ASP A 82 9.36 -0.34 6.07
N LEU A 83 8.06 -0.27 5.80
CA LEU A 83 7.32 -1.34 5.11
C LEU A 83 7.91 -1.64 3.73
N VAL A 84 8.23 -0.59 2.96
CA VAL A 84 8.82 -0.72 1.61
C VAL A 84 10.21 -1.34 1.70
N ARG A 85 11.06 -0.89 2.63
CA ARG A 85 12.40 -1.44 2.84
C ARG A 85 12.34 -2.93 3.18
N ASP A 86 11.46 -3.31 4.11
CA ASP A 86 11.35 -4.68 4.59
C ASP A 86 10.77 -5.63 3.52
N ASN A 87 10.05 -5.09 2.53
CA ASN A 87 9.45 -5.82 1.41
C ASN A 87 10.03 -5.46 0.03
N GLN A 88 11.21 -4.84 -0.04
CA GLN A 88 11.78 -4.27 -1.26
C GLN A 88 11.83 -5.26 -2.44
N MET A 89 12.19 -6.51 -2.18
CA MET A 89 12.27 -7.54 -3.22
C MET A 89 10.90 -7.88 -3.81
N ILE A 90 9.90 -8.04 -2.96
CA ILE A 90 8.51 -8.32 -3.36
C ILE A 90 7.95 -7.15 -4.18
N ILE A 91 8.12 -5.92 -3.69
CA ILE A 91 7.66 -4.70 -4.38
C ILE A 91 8.31 -4.57 -5.76
N ARG A 92 9.62 -4.84 -5.87
CA ARG A 92 10.33 -4.81 -7.14
C ARG A 92 9.82 -5.88 -8.12
N HIS A 93 9.55 -7.10 -7.64
CA HIS A 93 8.98 -8.17 -8.48
C HIS A 93 7.57 -7.82 -8.97
N ILE A 94 6.73 -7.23 -8.12
CA ILE A 94 5.39 -6.76 -8.50
C ILE A 94 5.50 -5.61 -9.51
N TYR A 95 6.33 -4.61 -9.23
CA TYR A 95 6.54 -3.44 -10.10
C TYR A 95 6.99 -3.83 -11.52
N ASN A 96 7.92 -4.79 -11.63
CA ASN A 96 8.47 -5.23 -12.92
C ASN A 96 7.57 -6.21 -13.68
N SER A 97 6.57 -6.81 -13.04
CA SER A 97 5.80 -7.93 -13.59
C SER A 97 4.34 -7.61 -13.89
N LEU A 98 3.74 -6.64 -13.21
CA LEU A 98 2.39 -6.16 -13.52
C LEU A 98 2.43 -5.22 -14.72
N SER A 99 1.31 -5.14 -15.45
CA SER A 99 1.16 -4.01 -16.36
C SER A 99 1.24 -2.72 -15.54
N ARG A 100 1.89 -1.72 -16.09
CA ARG A 100 2.08 -0.43 -15.42
C ARG A 100 0.77 0.15 -14.90
N ALA A 101 -0.29 0.07 -15.69
CA ALA A 101 -1.62 0.57 -15.31
C ALA A 101 -2.20 -0.16 -14.09
N VAL A 102 -2.02 -1.48 -13.99
CA VAL A 102 -2.51 -2.27 -12.84
C VAL A 102 -1.71 -1.93 -11.59
N PHE A 103 -0.39 -1.81 -11.69
CA PHE A 103 0.46 -1.43 -10.58
C PHE A 103 0.12 -0.01 -10.08
N GLU A 104 0.01 0.96 -10.99
CA GLU A 104 -0.33 2.35 -10.66
C GLU A 104 -1.69 2.45 -9.97
N LYS A 105 -2.68 1.68 -10.45
CA LYS A 105 -4.01 1.61 -9.81
C LYS A 105 -3.90 1.17 -8.35
N TYR A 106 -3.22 0.04 -8.08
CA TYR A 106 -3.10 -0.47 -6.71
C TYR A 106 -2.29 0.46 -5.81
N LEU A 107 -1.20 1.04 -6.32
CA LEU A 107 -0.42 2.01 -5.57
C LEU A 107 -1.25 3.25 -5.22
N PHE A 108 -2.08 3.73 -6.16
CA PHE A 108 -2.96 4.87 -5.90
C PHE A 108 -4.02 4.54 -4.83
N GLU A 109 -4.62 3.34 -4.86
CA GLU A 109 -5.56 2.88 -3.85
C GLU A 109 -4.92 2.84 -2.45
N VAL A 110 -3.69 2.36 -2.33
CA VAL A 110 -2.91 2.43 -1.08
C VAL A 110 -2.72 3.88 -0.61
N CYS A 111 -2.28 4.76 -1.50
CA CYS A 111 -2.09 6.18 -1.19
C CYS A 111 -3.40 6.84 -0.74
N TYR A 112 -4.53 6.46 -1.34
CA TYR A 112 -5.84 6.96 -0.97
C TYR A 112 -6.25 6.51 0.44
N VAL A 113 -6.05 5.25 0.79
CA VAL A 113 -6.32 4.72 2.15
C VAL A 113 -5.47 5.45 3.20
N LEU A 114 -4.21 5.73 2.90
CA LEU A 114 -3.32 6.49 3.78
C LEU A 114 -3.79 7.95 3.94
N ALA A 115 -4.17 8.61 2.84
CA ALA A 115 -4.73 9.96 2.87
C ALA A 115 -6.03 10.02 3.68
N GLU A 116 -6.91 9.01 3.55
CA GLU A 116 -8.14 8.92 4.32
C GLU A 116 -7.89 8.74 5.81
N ASN A 117 -6.90 7.91 6.19
CA ASN A 117 -6.53 7.74 7.59
C ASN A 117 -5.99 9.04 8.20
N TYR A 118 -5.13 9.74 7.48
CA TYR A 118 -4.62 11.06 7.90
C TYR A 118 -5.75 12.09 8.03
N TRP A 119 -6.69 12.16 7.08
CA TRP A 119 -7.86 13.01 7.15
C TRP A 119 -8.70 12.76 8.40
N LYS A 120 -8.97 11.48 8.74
CA LYS A 120 -9.70 11.11 9.96
C LYS A 120 -9.00 11.65 11.21
N HIS A 121 -7.68 11.56 11.26
CA HIS A 121 -6.87 12.09 12.36
C HIS A 121 -6.98 13.62 12.48
N VAL A 122 -6.84 14.32 11.37
CA VAL A 122 -6.99 15.80 11.32
C VAL A 122 -8.38 16.23 11.76
N MET A 123 -9.43 15.54 11.30
CA MET A 123 -10.82 15.84 11.68
C MET A 123 -11.08 15.58 13.15
N ALA A 124 -10.47 14.57 13.74
CA ALA A 124 -10.60 14.30 15.18
C ALA A 124 -10.00 15.41 16.06
N GLN A 125 -9.03 16.17 15.52
CA GLN A 125 -8.39 17.30 16.21
C GLN A 125 -8.99 18.66 15.86
N ALA A 126 -9.81 18.74 14.81
CA ALA A 126 -10.42 19.99 14.35
C ALA A 126 -11.39 20.57 15.40
N LYS A 127 -11.31 21.87 15.64
CA LYS A 127 -12.27 22.55 16.50
C LYS A 127 -13.58 22.78 15.75
N PRO A 128 -14.77 22.64 16.39
CA PRO A 128 -16.06 22.84 15.71
C PRO A 128 -16.21 24.16 14.95
N ALA A 129 -15.59 25.24 15.43
CA ALA A 129 -15.65 26.55 14.78
C ALA A 129 -14.97 26.61 13.40
N ASN A 130 -14.11 25.64 13.08
CA ASN A 130 -13.36 25.64 11.83
C ASN A 130 -13.92 24.65 10.80
N LEU A 131 -14.98 23.89 11.14
CA LEU A 131 -15.54 22.88 10.25
C LEU A 131 -16.19 23.46 9.00
N SER A 132 -16.73 24.70 9.09
CA SER A 132 -17.34 25.40 7.95
C SER A 132 -16.32 25.86 6.91
N ASP A 133 -15.07 26.07 7.32
CA ASP A 133 -14.00 26.60 6.48
C ASP A 133 -13.14 25.49 5.84
N LEU A 134 -13.45 24.21 6.15
CA LEU A 134 -12.70 23.09 5.61
C LEU A 134 -13.02 22.89 4.13
N PRO A 135 -11.98 22.62 3.32
CA PRO A 135 -12.16 22.32 1.91
C PRO A 135 -12.95 21.01 1.71
N ASN A 136 -13.49 20.84 0.52
CA ASN A 136 -14.21 19.62 0.17
C ASN A 136 -13.33 18.37 0.43
N ARG A 137 -13.85 17.46 1.28
CA ARG A 137 -13.14 16.23 1.68
C ARG A 137 -12.57 15.46 0.49
N GLN A 138 -13.36 15.29 -0.57
CA GLN A 138 -12.91 14.54 -1.75
C GLN A 138 -11.70 15.19 -2.41
N VAL A 139 -11.73 16.51 -2.58
CA VAL A 139 -10.62 17.28 -3.18
C VAL A 139 -9.36 17.13 -2.34
N VAL A 140 -9.48 17.21 -1.02
CA VAL A 140 -8.34 17.04 -0.11
C VAL A 140 -7.76 15.65 -0.24
N LEU A 141 -8.59 14.61 -0.20
CA LEU A 141 -8.14 13.22 -0.33
C LEU A 141 -7.43 12.99 -1.68
N ASP A 142 -8.00 13.49 -2.77
CA ASP A 142 -7.41 13.36 -4.10
C ASP A 142 -6.05 14.07 -4.19
N CYS A 143 -5.90 15.27 -3.59
CA CYS A 143 -4.63 15.98 -3.54
C CYS A 143 -3.57 15.22 -2.74
N TYR A 144 -3.91 14.73 -1.53
CA TYR A 144 -2.96 13.98 -0.70
C TYR A 144 -2.58 12.63 -1.32
N ALA A 145 -3.57 11.88 -1.82
CA ALA A 145 -3.32 10.60 -2.51
C ALA A 145 -2.42 10.80 -3.74
N SER A 146 -2.67 11.85 -4.54
CA SER A 146 -1.85 12.17 -5.71
C SER A 146 -0.42 12.58 -5.33
N ALA A 147 -0.24 13.35 -4.25
CA ALA A 147 1.08 13.72 -3.76
C ALA A 147 1.87 12.49 -3.28
N LEU A 148 1.25 11.64 -2.46
CA LEU A 148 1.85 10.39 -1.97
C LEU A 148 2.19 9.45 -3.14
N PHE A 149 1.29 9.30 -4.10
CA PHE A 149 1.50 8.49 -5.30
C PHE A 149 2.70 9.00 -6.12
N GLY A 150 2.77 10.31 -6.38
CA GLY A 150 3.88 10.92 -7.11
C GLY A 150 5.23 10.71 -6.42
N LEU A 151 5.28 10.84 -5.08
CA LEU A 151 6.46 10.56 -4.27
C LEU A 151 6.85 9.08 -4.34
N ALA A 152 5.91 8.17 -4.18
CA ALA A 152 6.15 6.73 -4.25
C ALA A 152 6.68 6.32 -5.63
N MET A 153 6.09 6.82 -6.71
CA MET A 153 6.55 6.55 -8.08
C MET A 153 7.97 7.09 -8.31
N ARG A 154 8.31 8.27 -7.79
CA ARG A 154 9.65 8.84 -7.86
C ARG A 154 10.66 7.98 -7.10
N TRP A 155 10.33 7.52 -5.90
CA TRP A 155 11.22 6.64 -5.12
C TRP A 155 11.42 5.27 -5.78
N LEU A 156 10.36 4.70 -6.35
CA LEU A 156 10.43 3.46 -7.15
C LEU A 156 11.36 3.63 -8.37
N ALA A 157 11.21 4.72 -9.12
CA ALA A 157 12.04 5.01 -10.29
C ALA A 157 13.53 5.19 -9.91
N ASN A 158 13.82 5.69 -8.71
CA ASN A 158 15.17 5.87 -8.17
C ASN A 158 15.69 4.62 -7.40
N GLY A 159 15.08 3.45 -7.58
CA GLY A 159 15.51 2.18 -7.00
C GLY A 159 15.24 2.03 -5.51
N LEU A 160 14.33 2.83 -4.94
CA LEU A 160 13.95 2.81 -3.51
C LEU A 160 15.16 3.06 -2.58
N ASP A 161 15.98 4.07 -2.89
CA ASP A 161 17.06 4.47 -1.99
C ASP A 161 16.49 5.04 -0.68
N ASP A 162 16.44 4.19 0.34
CA ASP A 162 15.89 4.50 1.67
C ASP A 162 16.59 5.72 2.30
N LYS A 163 17.91 5.89 2.11
CA LYS A 163 18.65 7.01 2.70
C LYS A 163 18.26 8.35 2.08
N VAL A 164 18.03 8.37 0.78
CA VAL A 164 17.59 9.58 0.06
C VAL A 164 16.15 9.89 0.43
N ALA A 165 15.26 8.91 0.38
CA ALA A 165 13.86 9.07 0.73
C ALA A 165 13.68 9.62 2.16
N ARG A 166 14.36 9.05 3.16
CA ARG A 166 14.26 9.51 4.56
C ARG A 166 14.74 10.92 4.80
N LYS A 167 15.72 11.41 4.04
CA LYS A 167 16.17 12.81 4.14
C LYS A 167 15.12 13.82 3.67
N GLU A 168 14.26 13.41 2.75
CA GLU A 168 13.21 14.26 2.20
C GLU A 168 11.95 14.30 3.07
N VAL A 169 11.72 13.28 3.91
CA VAL A 169 10.50 13.14 4.74
C VAL A 169 10.17 14.40 5.54
N PRO A 170 11.09 15.03 6.31
CA PRO A 170 10.76 16.20 7.12
C PRO A 170 10.26 17.38 6.27
N GLU A 171 10.86 17.63 5.11
CA GLU A 171 10.46 18.71 4.20
C GLU A 171 9.10 18.39 3.55
N ILE A 172 8.87 17.15 3.12
CA ILE A 172 7.59 16.70 2.57
C ILE A 172 6.50 16.84 3.63
N ALA A 173 6.74 16.36 4.84
CA ALA A 173 5.78 16.45 5.94
C ALA A 173 5.42 17.90 6.26
N LYS A 174 6.42 18.80 6.29
CA LYS A 174 6.21 20.23 6.50
C LYS A 174 5.36 20.88 5.41
N ILE A 175 5.54 20.48 4.15
CA ILE A 175 4.74 20.97 3.03
C ILE A 175 3.30 20.49 3.14
N LEU A 176 3.11 19.18 3.39
CA LEU A 176 1.79 18.57 3.42
C LEU A 176 0.97 18.94 4.66
N SER A 177 1.61 19.21 5.82
CA SER A 177 0.91 19.60 7.04
C SER A 177 0.46 21.07 7.07
N ARG A 178 1.11 21.95 6.32
CA ARG A 178 0.82 23.41 6.33
C ARG A 178 -0.56 23.80 5.76
N ASN A 179 -1.20 22.91 5.01
CA ASN A 179 -2.43 23.24 4.28
C ASN A 179 -3.72 22.86 5.03
N ILE A 180 -3.62 22.38 6.29
CA ILE A 180 -4.78 21.94 7.09
C ILE A 180 -4.84 22.70 8.44
N SER A 181 -3.89 23.60 8.70
CA SER A 181 -3.83 24.40 9.95
C SER A 181 -4.58 25.71 9.81
#